data_4015ba1dd9a06153d02c0c132bd5cac2
#
_entry.id   4015ba1dd9a06153d02c0c132bd5cac2
#
_cell.length_a   1.000
_cell.length_b   1.000
_cell.length_c   1.000
_cell.angle_alpha   90.00
_cell.angle_beta   90.00
_cell.angle_gamma   90.00
#
_symmetry.space_group_name_H-M   'P 1'
#
loop_
_entity.id
_entity.type
_entity.pdbx_description
1 polymer ?
#
loop_
_entity_poly.entity_id
_entity_poly.type
_entity_poly.pdbx_seq_one_letter_code
_entity_poly.pdbx_strand_id
1 'polypeptide(L)'
;MTTELPEQASFANPLEELYVRNAPAALRLAYFLTGDPELSEDLVQEAFVRVAGRFQQLRVPDAFPAYLRRTIVNLYTSQLRRRRLERKWLRGHEHEEAVVAPPDAGSGDELWGAMALLPERQRAAVVLRYYEDLSERDAAQTLGCSVGALNQLIVRALATLRERIRKDEG
;
A
#
# COMPACT_ATOMS: atom_id res chain seq x y z
N MET A 1 35.88 24.34 15.35
CA MET A 1 34.42 24.09 15.31
C MET A 1 34.24 22.62 14.99
N THR A 2 34.05 21.82 16.01
CA THR A 2 33.90 20.38 15.90
C THR A 2 32.38 20.12 15.61
N THR A 3 32.09 19.69 14.41
CA THR A 3 30.74 19.25 14.04
C THR A 3 30.52 17.88 14.67
N GLU A 4 29.84 17.85 15.79
CA GLU A 4 29.35 16.60 16.37
C GLU A 4 28.34 15.99 15.41
N LEU A 5 28.69 14.82 14.87
CA LEU A 5 27.76 13.93 14.20
C LEU A 5 26.68 13.51 15.23
N PRO A 6 25.41 13.43 14.84
CA PRO A 6 24.38 12.99 15.78
C PRO A 6 24.73 11.57 16.22
N GLU A 7 24.85 11.46 17.55
CA GLU A 7 25.05 10.23 18.32
C GLU A 7 24.10 9.14 17.80
N GLN A 8 24.69 8.03 17.35
CA GLN A 8 23.94 6.85 16.92
C GLN A 8 23.03 6.45 18.09
N ALA A 9 21.72 6.64 17.94
CA ALA A 9 20.75 6.19 18.91
C ALA A 9 20.96 4.69 19.14
N SER A 10 21.50 4.36 20.28
CA SER A 10 21.69 2.98 20.73
C SER A 10 20.30 2.41 21.04
N PHE A 11 19.72 1.73 20.08
CA PHE A 11 18.43 1.05 20.30
C PHE A 11 18.64 -0.13 21.28
N ALA A 12 17.93 -0.13 22.38
CA ALA A 12 17.99 -1.19 23.37
C ALA A 12 17.41 -2.54 22.86
N ASN A 13 16.69 -2.50 21.73
CA ASN A 13 16.00 -3.64 21.15
C ASN A 13 16.20 -3.69 19.63
N PRO A 14 16.71 -4.81 19.05
CA PRO A 14 16.83 -4.98 17.61
C PRO A 14 15.55 -4.79 16.82
N LEU A 15 14.40 -5.08 17.40
CA LEU A 15 13.09 -4.87 16.78
C LEU A 15 12.73 -3.38 16.67
N GLU A 16 13.12 -2.57 17.65
CA GLU A 16 12.92 -1.13 17.62
C GLU A 16 13.74 -0.49 16.49
N GLU A 17 14.99 -0.89 16.33
CA GLU A 17 15.84 -0.44 15.23
C GLU A 17 15.23 -0.81 13.87
N LEU A 18 14.75 -2.04 13.72
CA LEU A 18 14.10 -2.49 12.49
C LEU A 18 12.81 -1.71 12.20
N TYR A 19 12.03 -1.40 13.23
CA TYR A 19 10.84 -0.57 13.07
C TYR A 19 11.21 0.83 12.59
N VAL A 20 12.07 1.53 13.31
CA VAL A 20 12.47 2.91 12.97
C VAL A 20 13.04 3.00 11.56
N ARG A 21 13.87 2.04 11.17
CA ARG A 21 14.49 1.98 9.85
C ARG A 21 13.47 1.75 8.73
N ASN A 22 12.46 0.93 8.95
CA ASN A 22 11.54 0.48 7.90
C ASN A 22 10.18 1.20 7.91
N ALA A 23 9.79 1.83 9.03
CA ALA A 23 8.50 2.48 9.17
C ALA A 23 8.19 3.53 8.09
N PRO A 24 9.12 4.43 7.70
CA PRO A 24 8.80 5.44 6.68
C PRO A 24 8.42 4.84 5.32
N ALA A 25 9.13 3.82 4.86
CA ALA A 25 8.83 3.14 3.60
C ALA A 25 7.54 2.31 3.70
N ALA A 26 7.33 1.64 4.83
CA ALA A 26 6.12 0.87 5.11
C ALA A 26 4.87 1.75 5.15
N LEU A 27 4.92 2.89 5.83
CA LEU A 27 3.83 3.85 5.90
C LEU A 27 3.50 4.45 4.52
N ARG A 28 4.51 4.74 3.71
CA ARG A 28 4.32 5.23 2.35
C ARG A 28 3.59 4.20 1.48
N LEU A 29 4.02 2.94 1.51
CA LEU A 29 3.34 1.85 0.80
C LEU A 29 1.90 1.69 1.28
N ALA A 30 1.68 1.64 2.60
CA ALA A 30 0.37 1.50 3.19
C ALA A 30 -0.55 2.68 2.78
N TYR A 31 -0.01 3.90 2.75
CA TYR A 31 -0.75 5.08 2.33
C TYR A 31 -1.12 5.05 0.83
N PHE A 32 -0.22 4.60 -0.04
CA PHE A 32 -0.55 4.38 -1.46
C PHE A 32 -1.65 3.34 -1.65
N LEU A 33 -1.74 2.37 -0.77
CA LEU A 33 -2.79 1.35 -0.84
C LEU A 33 -4.12 1.83 -0.25
N THR A 34 -4.09 2.41 0.95
CA THR A 34 -5.30 2.75 1.72
C THR A 34 -5.91 4.09 1.36
N GLY A 35 -5.07 5.08 1.10
CA GLY A 35 -5.50 6.46 0.95
C GLY A 35 -5.83 7.18 2.26
N ASP A 36 -5.59 6.55 3.38
CA ASP A 36 -5.98 7.01 4.70
C ASP A 36 -4.81 6.88 5.67
N PRO A 37 -4.38 7.97 6.36
CA PRO A 37 -3.26 7.93 7.28
C PRO A 37 -3.48 7.00 8.46
N GLU A 38 -4.68 7.02 9.07
CA GLU A 38 -4.99 6.18 10.25
C GLU A 38 -5.00 4.70 9.88
N LEU A 39 -5.65 4.35 8.76
CA LEU A 39 -5.63 2.98 8.24
C LEU A 39 -4.23 2.52 7.86
N SER A 40 -3.39 3.44 7.39
CA SER A 40 -2.00 3.14 7.05
C SER A 40 -1.18 2.79 8.28
N GLU A 41 -1.32 3.56 9.35
CA GLU A 41 -0.64 3.30 10.61
C GLU A 41 -1.09 1.96 11.21
N ASP A 42 -2.39 1.70 11.26
CA ASP A 42 -2.95 0.43 11.75
C ASP A 42 -2.42 -0.76 10.95
N LEU A 43 -2.41 -0.62 9.62
CA LEU A 43 -1.94 -1.67 8.71
C LEU A 43 -0.45 -1.97 8.91
N VAL A 44 0.38 -0.93 9.08
CA VAL A 44 1.81 -1.07 9.32
C VAL A 44 2.07 -1.68 10.69
N GLN A 45 1.36 -1.25 11.71
CA GLN A 45 1.48 -1.82 13.05
C GLN A 45 1.12 -3.32 13.07
N GLU A 46 0.00 -3.69 12.45
CA GLU A 46 -0.41 -5.10 12.34
C GLU A 46 0.62 -5.93 11.56
N ALA A 47 1.11 -5.41 10.46
CA ALA A 47 2.14 -6.06 9.65
C ALA A 47 3.42 -6.26 10.44
N PHE A 48 3.86 -5.22 11.16
CA PHE A 48 5.08 -5.26 11.97
C PHE A 48 4.98 -6.31 13.08
N VAL A 49 3.86 -6.35 13.82
CA VAL A 49 3.63 -7.35 14.88
C VAL A 49 3.70 -8.76 14.32
N ARG A 50 3.09 -9.02 13.15
CA ARG A 50 3.13 -10.34 12.51
C ARG A 50 4.54 -10.73 12.08
N VAL A 51 5.29 -9.82 11.51
CA VAL A 51 6.66 -10.08 11.05
C VAL A 51 7.60 -10.22 12.24
N ALA A 52 7.48 -9.37 13.25
CA ALA A 52 8.28 -9.42 14.48
C ALA A 52 8.11 -10.76 15.21
N GLY A 53 6.87 -11.27 15.29
CA GLY A 53 6.60 -12.58 15.90
C GLY A 53 7.26 -13.75 15.18
N ARG A 54 7.59 -13.58 13.90
CA ARG A 54 8.31 -14.59 13.09
C ARG A 54 9.80 -14.28 12.92
N PHE A 55 10.23 -13.09 13.33
CA PHE A 55 11.61 -12.61 13.10
C PHE A 55 12.66 -13.51 13.75
N GLN A 56 12.36 -14.08 14.91
CA GLN A 56 13.25 -15.04 15.57
C GLN A 56 13.48 -16.31 14.74
N GLN A 57 12.56 -16.62 13.80
CA GLN A 57 12.65 -17.74 12.87
C GLN A 57 13.30 -17.34 11.54
N LEU A 58 13.34 -16.03 11.22
CA LEU A 58 13.98 -15.50 10.04
C LEU A 58 15.49 -15.39 10.29
N ARG A 59 16.24 -16.34 9.73
CA ARG A 59 17.71 -16.39 9.87
C ARG A 59 18.45 -15.30 9.09
N VAL A 60 17.74 -14.44 8.35
CA VAL A 60 18.34 -13.44 7.46
C VAL A 60 17.72 -12.07 7.77
N PRO A 61 18.40 -11.21 8.58
CA PRO A 61 17.90 -9.86 8.90
C PRO A 61 17.62 -8.99 7.68
N ASP A 62 18.39 -9.15 6.60
CA ASP A 62 18.26 -8.39 5.36
C ASP A 62 16.95 -8.68 4.60
N ALA A 63 16.29 -9.79 4.91
CA ALA A 63 14.99 -10.13 4.33
C ALA A 63 13.80 -9.41 5.01
N PHE A 64 14.02 -8.76 6.15
CA PHE A 64 12.97 -8.11 6.92
C PHE A 64 12.17 -7.06 6.13
N PRO A 65 12.79 -6.13 5.38
CA PRO A 65 12.05 -5.13 4.61
C PRO A 65 11.12 -5.75 3.57
N ALA A 66 11.60 -6.75 2.83
CA ALA A 66 10.82 -7.44 1.81
C ALA A 66 9.64 -8.21 2.43
N TYR A 67 9.87 -8.83 3.57
CA TYR A 67 8.84 -9.57 4.29
C TYR A 67 7.76 -8.64 4.86
N LEU A 68 8.16 -7.49 5.40
CA LEU A 68 7.25 -6.47 5.90
C LEU A 68 6.36 -5.92 4.77
N ARG A 69 6.95 -5.53 3.64
CA ARG A 69 6.22 -5.06 2.45
C ARG A 69 5.20 -6.09 1.97
N ARG A 70 5.61 -7.34 1.83
CA ARG A 70 4.72 -8.44 1.43
C ARG A 70 3.58 -8.64 2.42
N THR A 71 3.86 -8.53 3.71
CA THR A 71 2.84 -8.65 4.76
C THR A 71 1.82 -7.53 4.68
N ILE A 72 2.25 -6.27 4.49
CA ILE A 72 1.38 -5.11 4.30
C ILE A 72 0.44 -5.32 3.11
N VAL A 73 1.00 -5.69 1.96
CA VAL A 73 0.23 -5.95 0.73
C VAL A 73 -0.79 -7.06 0.95
N ASN A 74 -0.40 -8.16 1.57
CA ASN A 74 -1.28 -9.30 1.83
C ASN A 74 -2.41 -8.95 2.80
N LEU A 75 -2.12 -8.19 3.85
CA LEU A 75 -3.12 -7.72 4.80
C LEU A 75 -4.15 -6.82 4.11
N TYR A 76 -3.67 -5.83 3.36
CA TYR A 76 -4.53 -4.91 2.65
C TYR A 76 -5.42 -5.61 1.62
N THR A 77 -4.85 -6.45 0.78
CA THR A 77 -5.60 -7.17 -0.25
C THR A 77 -6.58 -8.19 0.34
N SER A 78 -6.27 -8.76 1.51
CA SER A 78 -7.22 -9.60 2.25
C SER A 78 -8.40 -8.80 2.78
N GLN A 79 -8.17 -7.58 3.29
CA GLN A 79 -9.22 -6.67 3.71
C GLN A 79 -10.09 -6.22 2.53
N LEU A 80 -9.49 -5.92 1.36
CA LEU A 80 -10.23 -5.61 0.13
C LEU A 80 -11.15 -6.76 -0.29
N ARG A 81 -10.64 -7.98 -0.29
CA ARG A 81 -11.42 -9.17 -0.66
C ARG A 81 -12.58 -9.39 0.28
N ARG A 82 -12.34 -9.26 1.59
CA ARG A 82 -13.36 -9.40 2.62
C ARG A 82 -14.46 -8.35 2.45
N ARG A 83 -14.10 -7.07 2.32
CA ARG A 83 -15.07 -5.98 2.09
C ARG A 83 -15.88 -6.19 0.81
N ARG A 84 -15.26 -6.70 -0.26
CA ARG A 84 -15.94 -7.03 -1.50
C ARG A 84 -16.98 -8.13 -1.31
N LEU A 85 -16.65 -9.19 -0.57
CA LEU A 85 -17.57 -10.28 -0.27
C LEU A 85 -18.73 -9.79 0.58
N GLU A 86 -18.50 -9.00 1.62
CA GLU A 86 -19.52 -8.41 2.48
C GLU A 86 -20.48 -7.52 1.67
N ARG A 87 -19.97 -6.66 0.78
CA ARG A 87 -20.80 -5.84 -0.12
C ARG A 87 -21.65 -6.68 -1.08
N LYS A 88 -21.10 -7.77 -1.61
CA LYS A 88 -21.82 -8.69 -2.49
C LYS A 88 -22.98 -9.37 -1.75
N TRP A 89 -22.80 -9.71 -0.48
CA TRP A 89 -23.87 -10.29 0.35
C TRP A 89 -24.97 -9.27 0.69
N LEU A 90 -24.60 -8.01 0.96
CA LEU A 90 -25.53 -6.97 1.40
C LEU A 90 -26.32 -6.31 0.26
N ARG A 91 -25.81 -6.24 -0.96
CA ARG A 91 -26.35 -5.42 -2.05
C ARG A 91 -26.76 -6.16 -3.32
N GLY A 92 -26.73 -7.50 -3.38
CA GLY A 92 -27.18 -8.21 -4.58
C GLY A 92 -26.87 -7.49 -5.91
N HIS A 93 -25.63 -7.50 -6.37
CA HIS A 93 -25.18 -7.12 -7.73
C HIS A 93 -24.87 -5.65 -8.07
N GLU A 94 -24.87 -4.68 -7.20
CA GLU A 94 -24.42 -3.34 -7.57
C GLU A 94 -22.93 -3.13 -7.28
N HIS A 95 -22.17 -2.92 -8.37
CA HIS A 95 -20.73 -2.67 -8.37
C HIS A 95 -20.44 -1.17 -8.28
N GLU A 96 -20.73 -0.53 -7.18
CA GLU A 96 -20.12 0.76 -6.88
C GLU A 96 -18.89 0.55 -6.01
N GLU A 97 -17.70 0.57 -6.65
CA GLU A 97 -16.44 0.70 -5.94
C GLU A 97 -16.42 2.10 -5.31
N ALA A 98 -16.39 2.15 -3.99
CA ALA A 98 -16.33 3.43 -3.28
C ALA A 98 -15.05 4.17 -3.67
N VAL A 99 -15.22 5.34 -4.27
CA VAL A 99 -14.15 6.33 -4.41
C VAL A 99 -13.99 6.96 -3.03
N VAL A 100 -12.87 6.72 -2.39
CA VAL A 100 -12.53 7.41 -1.14
C VAL A 100 -12.21 8.85 -1.52
N ALA A 101 -13.00 9.80 -1.00
CA ALA A 101 -12.69 11.21 -1.17
C ALA A 101 -11.27 11.47 -0.65
N PRO A 102 -10.42 12.22 -1.39
CA PRO A 102 -9.09 12.53 -0.92
C PRO A 102 -9.21 13.31 0.40
N PRO A 103 -8.45 12.92 1.43
CA PRO A 103 -8.22 13.85 2.53
C PRO A 103 -7.59 15.10 1.94
N ASP A 104 -7.91 16.27 2.49
CA ASP A 104 -7.35 17.55 2.05
C ASP A 104 -5.87 17.39 1.78
N ALA A 105 -5.52 17.37 0.50
CA ALA A 105 -4.14 17.25 0.06
C ALA A 105 -3.42 18.55 0.41
N GLY A 106 -2.95 18.64 1.64
CA GLY A 106 -1.94 19.59 2.04
C GLY A 106 -0.70 19.33 1.20
N SER A 107 -0.52 20.15 0.20
CA SER A 107 0.70 20.44 -0.56
C SER A 107 1.74 19.29 -0.59
N GLY A 108 1.87 18.61 -1.68
CA GLY A 108 3.14 18.01 -2.00
C GLY A 108 3.20 16.83 -2.91
N ASP A 109 2.14 16.16 -3.23
CA ASP A 109 2.27 15.02 -4.12
C ASP A 109 1.11 14.95 -5.11
N GLU A 110 1.30 15.56 -6.29
CA GLU A 110 0.37 15.50 -7.42
C GLU A 110 0.02 14.05 -7.77
N LEU A 111 1.00 13.16 -7.66
CA LEU A 111 0.83 11.73 -7.86
C LEU A 111 -0.15 11.14 -6.85
N TRP A 112 -0.02 11.53 -5.58
CA TRP A 112 -0.95 11.06 -4.55
C TRP A 112 -2.37 11.56 -4.80
N GLY A 113 -2.54 12.85 -5.12
CA GLY A 113 -3.84 13.41 -5.47
C GLY A 113 -4.51 12.67 -6.62
N ALA A 114 -3.72 12.30 -7.63
CA ALA A 114 -4.20 11.50 -8.75
C ALA A 114 -4.57 10.06 -8.34
N MET A 115 -3.74 9.42 -7.53
CA MET A 115 -3.98 8.06 -7.05
C MET A 115 -5.21 7.96 -6.14
N ALA A 116 -5.48 8.99 -5.34
CA ALA A 116 -6.65 9.05 -4.46
C ALA A 116 -7.98 9.07 -5.23
N LEU A 117 -7.98 9.52 -6.49
CA LEU A 117 -9.16 9.49 -7.37
C LEU A 117 -9.50 8.09 -7.90
N LEU A 118 -8.57 7.15 -7.79
CA LEU A 118 -8.79 5.79 -8.27
C LEU A 118 -9.65 5.00 -7.27
N PRO A 119 -10.61 4.21 -7.76
CA PRO A 119 -11.25 3.20 -6.93
C PRO A 119 -10.21 2.28 -6.28
N GLU A 120 -10.50 1.78 -5.07
CA GLU A 120 -9.55 1.00 -4.26
C GLU A 120 -8.85 -0.13 -5.03
N ARG A 121 -9.58 -0.90 -5.81
CA ARG A 121 -9.01 -2.02 -6.58
C ARG A 121 -8.15 -1.56 -7.74
N GLN A 122 -8.51 -0.47 -8.41
CA GLN A 122 -7.70 0.12 -9.48
C GLN A 122 -6.40 0.66 -8.91
N ARG A 123 -6.48 1.37 -7.78
CA ARG A 123 -5.31 1.88 -7.06
C ARG A 123 -4.39 0.75 -6.62
N ALA A 124 -4.94 -0.30 -5.99
CA ALA A 124 -4.16 -1.47 -5.59
C ALA A 124 -3.48 -2.15 -6.80
N ALA A 125 -4.16 -2.30 -7.93
CA ALA A 125 -3.57 -2.87 -9.15
C ALA A 125 -2.37 -2.06 -9.64
N VAL A 126 -2.48 -0.74 -9.66
CA VAL A 126 -1.38 0.16 -10.05
C VAL A 126 -0.21 0.07 -9.07
N VAL A 127 -0.48 0.11 -7.77
CA VAL A 127 0.55 -0.01 -6.73
C VAL A 127 1.30 -1.34 -6.84
N LEU A 128 0.59 -2.45 -7.00
CA LEU A 128 1.22 -3.77 -7.11
C LEU A 128 2.08 -3.91 -8.35
N ARG A 129 1.65 -3.35 -9.49
CA ARG A 129 2.37 -3.46 -10.75
C ARG A 129 3.55 -2.50 -10.87
N TYR A 130 3.39 -1.26 -10.43
CA TYR A 130 4.35 -0.18 -10.71
C TYR A 130 5.16 0.26 -9.49
N TYR A 131 4.62 0.16 -8.31
CA TYR A 131 5.35 0.51 -7.08
C TYR A 131 6.04 -0.71 -6.46
N GLU A 132 5.34 -1.84 -6.39
CA GLU A 132 5.88 -3.11 -5.89
C GLU A 132 6.56 -3.97 -6.96
N ASP A 133 6.45 -3.57 -8.23
CA ASP A 133 7.07 -4.23 -9.38
C ASP A 133 6.74 -5.74 -9.49
N LEU A 134 5.53 -6.11 -9.11
CA LEU A 134 5.07 -7.49 -9.24
C LEU A 134 4.79 -7.84 -10.70
N SER A 135 5.00 -9.10 -11.08
CA SER A 135 4.51 -9.60 -12.36
C SER A 135 2.98 -9.51 -12.45
N GLU A 136 2.42 -9.49 -13.66
CA GLU A 136 0.96 -9.52 -13.84
C GLU A 136 0.31 -10.71 -13.13
N ARG A 137 0.96 -11.85 -13.18
CA ARG A 137 0.50 -13.08 -12.54
C ARG A 137 0.49 -12.94 -11.02
N ASP A 138 1.57 -12.43 -10.44
CA ASP A 138 1.70 -12.27 -8.98
C ASP A 138 0.76 -11.19 -8.45
N ALA A 139 0.62 -10.08 -9.17
CA ALA A 139 -0.31 -9.02 -8.83
C ALA A 139 -1.77 -9.50 -8.89
N ALA A 140 -2.15 -10.25 -9.95
CA ALA A 140 -3.48 -10.84 -10.08
C ALA A 140 -3.77 -11.84 -8.96
N GLN A 141 -2.81 -12.72 -8.66
CA GLN A 141 -2.93 -13.66 -7.55
C GLN A 141 -3.08 -12.95 -6.20
N THR A 142 -2.31 -11.90 -5.96
CA THR A 142 -2.37 -11.09 -4.75
C THR A 142 -3.73 -10.41 -4.59
N LEU A 143 -4.29 -9.85 -5.68
CA LEU A 143 -5.63 -9.24 -5.70
C LEU A 143 -6.77 -10.27 -5.70
N GLY A 144 -6.48 -11.55 -5.87
CA GLY A 144 -7.50 -12.60 -5.98
C GLY A 144 -8.38 -12.46 -7.23
N CYS A 145 -7.77 -12.14 -8.37
CA CYS A 145 -8.47 -11.99 -9.66
C CYS A 145 -7.69 -12.66 -10.79
N SER A 146 -8.29 -12.74 -11.98
CA SER A 146 -7.59 -13.20 -13.19
C SER A 146 -6.64 -12.12 -13.72
N VAL A 147 -5.64 -12.52 -14.51
CA VAL A 147 -4.73 -11.59 -15.20
C VAL A 147 -5.51 -10.64 -16.12
N GLY A 148 -6.53 -11.14 -16.81
CA GLY A 148 -7.39 -10.31 -17.64
C GLY A 148 -8.16 -9.24 -16.84
N ALA A 149 -8.66 -9.59 -15.67
CA ALA A 149 -9.32 -8.64 -14.77
C ALA A 149 -8.34 -7.61 -14.22
N LEU A 150 -7.12 -8.02 -13.83
CA LEU A 150 -6.06 -7.11 -13.43
C LEU A 150 -5.74 -6.09 -14.53
N ASN A 151 -5.56 -6.56 -15.76
CA ASN A 151 -5.24 -5.68 -16.88
C ASN A 151 -6.36 -4.67 -17.16
N GLN A 152 -7.62 -5.06 -17.02
CA GLN A 152 -8.74 -4.13 -17.11
C GLN A 152 -8.72 -3.08 -16.01
N LEU A 153 -8.39 -3.45 -14.76
CA LEU A 153 -8.25 -2.50 -13.66
C LEU A 153 -7.15 -1.47 -13.96
N ILE A 154 -6.00 -1.93 -14.46
CA ILE A 154 -4.86 -1.07 -14.83
C ILE A 154 -5.24 -0.13 -15.98
N VAL A 155 -5.86 -0.64 -17.05
CA VAL A 155 -6.27 0.19 -18.19
C VAL A 155 -7.22 1.30 -17.75
N ARG A 156 -8.22 1.00 -16.93
CA ARG A 156 -9.16 1.99 -16.39
C ARG A 156 -8.46 3.01 -15.50
N ALA A 157 -7.58 2.55 -14.61
CA ALA A 157 -6.80 3.42 -13.75
C ALA A 157 -5.94 4.41 -14.55
N LEU A 158 -5.22 3.92 -15.55
CA LEU A 158 -4.37 4.76 -16.41
C LEU A 158 -5.19 5.75 -17.23
N ALA A 159 -6.39 5.39 -17.67
CA ALA A 159 -7.30 6.32 -18.36
C ALA A 159 -7.73 7.46 -17.43
N THR A 160 -8.12 7.17 -16.19
CA THR A 160 -8.48 8.17 -15.17
C THR A 160 -7.31 9.09 -14.86
N LEU A 161 -6.11 8.53 -14.66
CA LEU A 161 -4.91 9.32 -14.39
C LEU A 161 -4.53 10.26 -15.54
N ARG A 162 -4.61 9.78 -16.80
CA ARG A 162 -4.35 10.61 -17.99
C ARG A 162 -5.35 11.75 -18.14
N GLU A 163 -6.61 11.48 -17.87
CA GLU A 163 -7.64 12.51 -17.93
C GLU A 163 -7.41 13.61 -16.89
N ARG A 164 -6.93 13.23 -15.70
CA ARG A 164 -6.59 14.18 -14.64
C ARG A 164 -5.41 15.06 -15.04
N ILE A 165 -4.31 14.49 -15.49
CA ILE A 165 -3.12 15.23 -15.92
C ILE A 165 -3.47 16.25 -16.99
N ARG A 166 -4.30 15.89 -17.97
CA ARG A 166 -4.74 16.84 -19.02
C ARG A 166 -5.58 18.00 -18.49
N LYS A 167 -6.33 17.80 -17.41
CA LYS A 167 -7.12 18.88 -16.80
C LYS A 167 -6.28 19.85 -15.98
N ASP A 168 -5.16 19.40 -15.46
CA ASP A 168 -4.26 20.23 -14.66
C ASP A 168 -3.29 21.05 -15.56
N GLU A 169 -3.10 20.64 -16.83
CA GLU A 169 -2.28 21.35 -17.83
C GLU A 169 -3.06 22.42 -18.63
N GLY A 170 -4.36 22.54 -18.51
CA GLY A 170 -5.23 23.49 -19.23
C GLY A 170 -5.80 24.58 -18.35
#